data_872f2693c92577dc2cf8daeb1853c23e
#
_entry.id   872f2693c92577dc2cf8daeb1853c23e
#
_cell.length_a   1.000
_cell.length_b   1.000
_cell.length_c   1.000
_cell.angle_alpha   90.00
_cell.angle_beta   90.00
_cell.angle_gamma   90.00
#
_symmetry.space_group_name_H-M   'P 1'
#
loop_
_entity.id
_entity.type
_entity.pdbx_description
1 polymer ?
#
loop_
_entity_poly.entity_id
_entity_poly.type
_entity_poly.pdbx_seq_one_letter_code
_entity_poly.pdbx_strand_id
1 'polypeptide(L)'
;IARLIIDEFEAGRVDRVVMIYTDYISMLSQEVKVRALLPVALKDTKKAMNEMISKEDVSEMGQAEYIIEPSPKKVLWQMIPRLLEMELYHAVLESNASQESARMMAMRNATDAAKDMVFDLTLAYNQLRQGKITQEIAELSAGMAAVQK
;
A
#
# COMPACT_ATOMS: atom_id res chain seq x y z
N ILE A 1 -21.40 -0.90 8.14
CA ILE A 1 -21.29 -0.34 6.76
C ILE A 1 -21.97 -1.29 5.79
N ALA A 2 -21.56 -2.57 5.65
CA ALA A 2 -22.13 -3.51 4.69
C ALA A 2 -23.66 -3.63 4.81
N ARG A 3 -24.18 -3.82 6.01
CA ARG A 3 -25.63 -3.88 6.26
C ARG A 3 -26.35 -2.60 5.82
N LEU A 4 -25.81 -1.44 6.15
CA LEU A 4 -26.39 -0.16 5.75
C LEU A 4 -26.49 -0.05 4.22
N ILE A 5 -25.45 -0.49 3.51
CA ILE A 5 -25.42 -0.47 2.04
C ILE A 5 -26.49 -1.40 1.45
N ILE A 6 -26.65 -2.59 2.04
CA ILE A 6 -27.65 -3.56 1.61
C ILE A 6 -29.06 -3.00 1.86
N ASP A 7 -29.30 -2.47 3.06
CA ASP A 7 -30.62 -1.91 3.44
C ASP A 7 -31.00 -0.72 2.55
N GLU A 8 -30.06 0.16 2.20
CA GLU A 8 -30.29 1.30 1.30
C GLU A 8 -30.59 0.84 -0.14
N PHE A 9 -29.91 -0.19 -0.59
CA PHE A 9 -30.11 -0.77 -1.92
C PHE A 9 -31.45 -1.51 -2.00
N GLU A 10 -31.80 -2.33 -1.00
CA GLU A 10 -33.09 -3.06 -0.95
C GLU A 10 -34.28 -2.11 -0.81
N ALA A 11 -34.10 -0.99 -0.12
CA ALA A 11 -35.13 0.06 0.00
C ALA A 11 -35.32 0.86 -1.31
N GLY A 12 -34.52 0.60 -2.35
CA GLY A 12 -34.59 1.30 -3.64
C GLY A 12 -34.19 2.77 -3.58
N ARG A 13 -33.46 3.18 -2.54
CA ARG A 13 -32.94 4.56 -2.42
C ARG A 13 -31.68 4.78 -3.25
N VAL A 14 -31.00 3.70 -3.61
CA VAL A 14 -29.76 3.72 -4.38
C VAL A 14 -29.82 2.63 -5.43
N ASP A 15 -29.57 2.98 -6.70
CA ASP A 15 -29.58 2.04 -7.83
C ASP A 15 -28.25 1.32 -8.03
N ARG A 16 -27.16 1.92 -7.54
CA ARG A 16 -25.81 1.38 -7.71
C ARG A 16 -24.90 1.81 -6.57
N VAL A 17 -24.13 0.87 -6.08
CA VAL A 17 -23.09 1.13 -5.08
C VAL A 17 -21.72 0.82 -5.69
N VAL A 18 -20.82 1.80 -5.61
CA VAL A 18 -19.46 1.71 -6.14
C VAL A 18 -18.49 1.97 -5.02
N MET A 19 -17.46 1.14 -4.93
CA MET A 19 -16.35 1.29 -4.00
C MET A 19 -15.11 1.78 -4.75
N ILE A 20 -14.45 2.78 -4.20
CA ILE A 20 -13.17 3.31 -4.69
C ILE A 20 -12.15 3.11 -3.59
N TYR A 21 -11.08 2.42 -3.89
CA TYR A 21 -10.01 2.11 -2.93
C TYR A 21 -8.65 2.01 -3.63
N THR A 22 -7.58 2.03 -2.85
CA THR A 22 -6.23 1.85 -3.37
C THR A 22 -5.82 0.40 -3.22
N ASP A 23 -5.59 -0.26 -4.35
CA ASP A 23 -5.12 -1.64 -4.46
C ASP A 23 -3.60 -1.70 -4.26
N TYR A 24 -3.16 -2.66 -3.48
CA TYR A 24 -1.75 -2.91 -3.22
C TYR A 24 -1.20 -3.93 -4.22
N ILE A 25 -0.42 -3.46 -5.19
CA ILE A 25 0.25 -4.34 -6.17
C ILE A 25 1.65 -4.70 -5.68
N SER A 26 2.42 -3.69 -5.25
CA SER A 26 3.77 -3.85 -4.73
C SER A 26 4.15 -2.68 -3.81
N MET A 27 5.31 -2.77 -3.14
CA MET A 27 5.84 -1.67 -2.32
C MET A 27 6.01 -0.35 -3.09
N LEU A 28 6.24 -0.44 -4.39
CA LEU A 28 6.52 0.71 -5.27
C LEU A 28 5.30 1.12 -6.11
N SER A 29 4.31 0.24 -6.25
CA SER A 29 3.17 0.46 -7.13
C SER A 29 1.86 0.21 -6.39
N GLN A 30 1.05 1.25 -6.35
CA GLN A 30 -0.32 1.21 -5.85
C GLN A 30 -1.23 1.81 -6.92
N GLU A 31 -2.40 1.23 -7.12
CA GLU A 31 -3.37 1.69 -8.09
C GLU A 31 -4.72 1.97 -7.46
N VAL A 32 -5.39 3.02 -7.95
CA VAL A 32 -6.77 3.28 -7.54
C VAL A 32 -7.69 2.38 -8.35
N LYS A 33 -8.44 1.52 -7.65
CA LYS A 33 -9.46 0.66 -8.24
C LYS A 33 -10.86 1.16 -7.94
N VAL A 34 -11.71 1.06 -8.96
CA VAL A 34 -13.13 1.35 -8.88
C VAL A 34 -13.89 0.04 -9.10
N ARG A 35 -14.62 -0.42 -8.09
CA ARG A 35 -15.35 -1.67 -8.13
C ARG A 35 -16.83 -1.46 -7.82
N ALA A 36 -17.70 -2.01 -8.66
CA ALA A 36 -19.13 -2.01 -8.38
C ALA A 36 -19.44 -3.10 -7.34
N LEU A 37 -20.02 -2.72 -6.20
CA LEU A 37 -20.46 -3.65 -5.16
C LEU A 37 -21.87 -4.15 -5.41
N LEU A 38 -22.78 -3.25 -5.81
CA LEU A 38 -24.16 -3.56 -6.10
C LEU A 38 -24.59 -2.85 -7.39
N PRO A 39 -25.41 -3.50 -8.23
CA PRO A 39 -25.86 -4.90 -8.17
C PRO A 39 -24.70 -5.88 -8.40
N VAL A 40 -24.77 -7.06 -7.76
CA VAL A 40 -23.77 -8.11 -7.94
C VAL A 40 -23.93 -8.72 -9.33
N ALA A 41 -23.03 -8.41 -10.26
CA ALA A 41 -23.03 -9.03 -11.57
C ALA A 41 -22.36 -10.40 -11.49
N LEU A 42 -23.03 -11.44 -12.00
CA LEU A 42 -22.49 -12.81 -12.05
C LEU A 42 -21.14 -12.92 -12.77
N LYS A 43 -20.84 -11.98 -13.67
CA LYS A 43 -19.55 -11.90 -14.37
C LYS A 43 -18.40 -11.48 -13.43
N ASP A 44 -18.68 -10.56 -12.53
CA ASP A 44 -17.68 -10.05 -11.57
C ASP A 44 -17.43 -11.07 -10.47
N THR A 45 -18.46 -11.79 -10.05
CA THR A 45 -18.33 -12.90 -9.08
C THR A 45 -17.50 -14.05 -9.65
N LYS A 46 -17.70 -14.42 -10.93
CA LYS A 46 -16.88 -15.42 -11.60
C LYS A 46 -15.44 -15.00 -11.76
N LYS A 47 -15.18 -13.72 -11.99
CA LYS A 47 -13.83 -13.18 -12.14
C LYS A 47 -13.10 -13.18 -10.80
N ALA A 48 -13.74 -12.73 -9.74
CA ALA A 48 -13.22 -12.79 -8.38
C ALA A 48 -12.97 -14.25 -7.92
N MET A 49 -13.87 -15.17 -8.24
CA MET A 49 -13.69 -16.58 -7.94
C MET A 49 -12.52 -17.20 -8.72
N ASN A 50 -12.34 -16.86 -9.98
CA ASN A 50 -11.21 -17.33 -10.78
C ASN A 50 -9.86 -16.71 -10.35
N GLU A 51 -9.86 -15.53 -9.75
CA GLU A 51 -8.67 -14.91 -9.17
C GLU A 51 -8.29 -15.55 -7.82
N MET A 52 -9.26 -16.07 -7.08
CA MET A 52 -9.04 -16.75 -5.78
C MET A 52 -8.67 -18.23 -5.91
N ILE A 53 -9.08 -18.87 -7.01
CA ILE A 53 -8.85 -20.31 -7.24
C ILE A 53 -7.65 -20.45 -8.19
N SER A 54 -6.58 -21.06 -7.71
CA SER A 54 -5.43 -21.41 -8.56
C SER A 54 -5.89 -22.26 -9.74
N LYS A 55 -5.30 -22.04 -10.93
CA LYS A 55 -5.64 -22.81 -12.13
C LYS A 55 -5.46 -24.33 -11.95
N GLU A 56 -4.65 -24.73 -11.00
CA GLU A 56 -4.39 -26.13 -10.63
C GLU A 56 -5.58 -26.75 -9.88
N ASP A 57 -6.22 -25.99 -8.98
CA ASP A 57 -7.39 -26.47 -8.22
C ASP A 57 -8.63 -26.68 -9.11
N VAL A 58 -8.75 -25.93 -10.21
CA VAL A 58 -9.88 -26.07 -11.15
C VAL A 58 -9.80 -27.34 -11.99
N SER A 59 -8.60 -27.87 -12.21
CA SER A 59 -8.40 -29.10 -13.00
C SER A 59 -8.74 -30.38 -12.24
N GLU A 60 -8.66 -30.36 -10.91
CA GLU A 60 -9.03 -31.49 -10.04
C GLU A 60 -10.50 -31.47 -9.62
N MET A 61 -11.18 -30.33 -9.70
CA MET A 61 -12.63 -30.21 -9.53
C MET A 61 -13.35 -30.74 -10.77
N GLY A 62 -13.08 -31.97 -11.17
CA GLY A 62 -13.86 -32.65 -12.19
C GLY A 62 -15.36 -32.60 -11.83
N GLN A 63 -16.24 -32.71 -12.82
CA GLN A 63 -17.70 -32.62 -12.79
C GLN A 63 -18.37 -33.35 -11.60
N ALA A 64 -18.03 -32.96 -10.37
CA ALA A 64 -18.72 -33.41 -9.19
C ALA A 64 -20.08 -32.72 -9.13
N GLU A 65 -21.14 -33.47 -9.20
CA GLU A 65 -22.50 -32.97 -9.03
C GLU A 65 -22.72 -32.67 -7.54
N TYR A 66 -22.65 -31.36 -7.20
CA TYR A 66 -22.85 -30.94 -5.81
C TYR A 66 -24.32 -30.90 -5.45
N ILE A 67 -24.71 -31.59 -4.38
CA ILE A 67 -26.04 -31.48 -3.79
C ILE A 67 -26.07 -30.24 -2.90
N ILE A 68 -26.87 -29.25 -3.29
CA ILE A 68 -27.01 -27.99 -2.56
C ILE A 68 -28.34 -27.97 -1.80
N GLU A 69 -28.27 -28.00 -0.48
CA GLU A 69 -29.42 -27.93 0.42
C GLU A 69 -29.52 -26.56 1.14
N PRO A 70 -30.71 -26.02 1.33
CA PRO A 70 -32.03 -26.47 0.90
C PRO A 70 -32.36 -26.15 -0.55
N SER A 71 -31.70 -25.18 -1.17
CA SER A 71 -31.75 -24.87 -2.59
C SER A 71 -30.64 -23.89 -2.97
N PRO A 72 -30.12 -23.93 -4.21
CA PRO A 72 -29.06 -23.04 -4.68
C PRO A 72 -29.41 -21.56 -4.50
N LYS A 73 -30.67 -21.18 -4.78
CA LYS A 73 -31.16 -19.79 -4.68
C LYS A 73 -31.12 -19.31 -3.22
N LYS A 74 -31.54 -20.14 -2.27
CA LYS A 74 -31.60 -19.75 -0.84
C LYS A 74 -30.18 -19.63 -0.25
N VAL A 75 -29.29 -20.53 -0.64
CA VAL A 75 -27.88 -20.47 -0.23
C VAL A 75 -27.22 -19.20 -0.76
N LEU A 76 -27.43 -18.87 -2.05
CA LEU A 76 -26.91 -17.64 -2.66
C LEU A 76 -27.37 -16.38 -1.92
N TRP A 77 -28.65 -16.29 -1.60
CA TRP A 77 -29.22 -15.17 -0.84
C TRP A 77 -28.58 -14.99 0.55
N GLN A 78 -28.23 -16.07 1.20
CA GLN A 78 -27.54 -16.02 2.50
C GLN A 78 -26.04 -15.70 2.37
N MET A 79 -25.42 -16.04 1.23
CA MET A 79 -24.01 -15.80 0.99
C MET A 79 -23.69 -14.36 0.54
N ILE A 80 -24.59 -13.73 -0.24
CA ILE A 80 -24.36 -12.39 -0.79
C ILE A 80 -23.98 -11.35 0.28
N PRO A 81 -24.69 -11.21 1.40
CA PRO A 81 -24.29 -10.26 2.44
C PRO A 81 -22.89 -10.53 2.98
N ARG A 82 -22.54 -11.78 3.14
CA ARG A 82 -21.23 -12.18 3.64
C ARG A 82 -20.11 -11.88 2.64
N LEU A 83 -20.36 -12.12 1.37
CA LEU A 83 -19.41 -11.77 0.29
C LEU A 83 -19.17 -10.26 0.24
N LEU A 84 -20.22 -9.44 0.38
CA LEU A 84 -20.08 -7.99 0.43
C LEU A 84 -19.28 -7.53 1.67
N GLU A 85 -19.51 -8.14 2.83
CA GLU A 85 -18.71 -7.85 4.03
C GLU A 85 -17.22 -8.16 3.80
N MET A 86 -16.93 -9.32 3.21
CA MET A 86 -15.55 -9.73 2.90
C MET A 86 -14.90 -8.78 1.89
N GLU A 87 -15.62 -8.41 0.85
CA GLU A 87 -15.12 -7.51 -0.20
C GLU A 87 -14.76 -6.13 0.37
N LEU A 88 -15.65 -5.57 1.19
CA LEU A 88 -15.40 -4.30 1.88
C LEU A 88 -14.20 -4.40 2.82
N TYR A 89 -14.11 -5.48 3.58
CA TYR A 89 -13.02 -5.71 4.50
C TYR A 89 -11.68 -5.83 3.77
N HIS A 90 -11.67 -6.56 2.66
CA HIS A 90 -10.49 -6.73 1.82
C HIS A 90 -10.00 -5.38 1.26
N ALA A 91 -10.91 -4.56 0.74
CA ALA A 91 -10.58 -3.24 0.24
C ALA A 91 -9.99 -2.30 1.31
N VAL A 92 -10.50 -2.37 2.53
CA VAL A 92 -9.94 -1.60 3.66
C VAL A 92 -8.52 -2.07 3.99
N LEU A 93 -8.30 -3.38 4.01
CA LEU A 93 -6.96 -3.94 4.25
C LEU A 93 -5.97 -3.55 3.16
N GLU A 94 -6.36 -3.64 1.89
CA GLU A 94 -5.53 -3.23 0.75
C GLU A 94 -5.19 -1.75 0.80
N SER A 95 -6.16 -0.90 1.09
CA SER A 95 -5.95 0.54 1.23
C SER A 95 -5.00 0.87 2.38
N ASN A 96 -5.14 0.20 3.53
CA ASN A 96 -4.22 0.37 4.66
C ASN A 96 -2.80 -0.12 4.31
N ALA A 97 -2.68 -1.28 3.68
CA ALA A 97 -1.38 -1.82 3.25
C ALA A 97 -0.68 -0.88 2.26
N SER A 98 -1.43 -0.33 1.30
CA SER A 98 -0.94 0.67 0.34
C SER A 98 -0.43 1.93 1.05
N GLN A 99 -1.19 2.45 2.00
CA GLN A 99 -0.82 3.64 2.78
C GLN A 99 0.47 3.41 3.60
N GLU A 100 0.55 2.29 4.31
CA GLU A 100 1.72 1.97 5.13
C GLU A 100 2.97 1.70 4.26
N SER A 101 2.79 1.05 3.12
CA SER A 101 3.87 0.84 2.15
C SER A 101 4.41 2.16 1.60
N ALA A 102 3.54 3.07 1.18
CA ALA A 102 3.93 4.40 0.70
C ALA A 102 4.66 5.19 1.80
N ARG A 103 4.16 5.14 3.05
CA ARG A 103 4.80 5.77 4.20
C ARG A 103 6.20 5.20 4.46
N MET A 104 6.33 3.87 4.42
CA MET A 104 7.62 3.21 4.62
C MET A 104 8.64 3.61 3.55
N MET A 105 8.23 3.66 2.28
CA MET A 105 9.11 4.11 1.19
C MET A 105 9.52 5.57 1.34
N ALA A 106 8.58 6.44 1.70
CA ALA A 106 8.89 7.86 1.95
C ALA A 106 9.89 8.02 3.11
N MET A 107 9.70 7.30 4.21
CA MET A 107 10.63 7.33 5.34
C MET A 107 12.01 6.77 4.99
N ARG A 108 12.06 5.71 4.17
CA ARG A 108 13.33 5.16 3.69
C ARG A 108 14.10 6.17 2.85
N ASN A 109 13.43 6.78 1.87
CA ASN A 109 14.04 7.81 1.03
C ASN A 109 14.51 9.03 1.86
N ALA A 110 13.70 9.45 2.84
CA ALA A 110 14.09 10.53 3.75
C ALA A 110 15.32 10.16 4.61
N THR A 111 15.39 8.91 5.07
CA THR A 111 16.53 8.41 5.84
C THR A 111 17.81 8.38 5.00
N ASP A 112 17.71 7.93 3.77
CA ASP A 112 18.86 7.86 2.87
C ASP A 112 19.34 9.27 2.50
N ALA A 113 18.43 10.20 2.17
CA ALA A 113 18.78 11.61 1.95
C ALA A 113 19.41 12.27 3.19
N ALA A 114 18.94 11.94 4.39
CA ALA A 114 19.55 12.44 5.63
C ALA A 114 20.97 11.92 5.83
N LYS A 115 21.25 10.66 5.50
CA LYS A 115 22.61 10.09 5.57
C LYS A 115 23.57 10.79 4.61
N ASP A 116 23.12 11.05 3.37
CA ASP A 116 23.91 11.77 2.38
C ASP A 116 24.22 13.19 2.87
N MET A 117 23.23 13.87 3.43
CA MET A 117 23.45 15.21 4.01
C MET A 117 24.44 15.19 5.18
N VAL A 118 24.37 14.20 6.07
CA VAL A 118 25.31 14.02 7.17
C VAL A 118 26.72 13.78 6.63
N PHE A 119 26.86 12.99 5.58
CA PHE A 119 28.15 12.76 4.94
C PHE A 119 28.75 14.05 4.36
N ASP A 120 27.98 14.81 3.61
CA ASP A 120 28.40 16.08 3.02
C ASP A 120 28.79 17.12 4.08
N LEU A 121 27.98 17.24 5.13
CA LEU A 121 28.27 18.15 6.25
C LEU A 121 29.53 17.75 7.00
N THR A 122 29.75 16.44 7.18
CA THR A 122 30.96 15.92 7.82
C THR A 122 32.19 16.22 6.99
N LEU A 123 32.11 16.08 5.67
CA LEU A 123 33.18 16.43 4.75
C LEU A 123 33.50 17.91 4.83
N ALA A 124 32.50 18.78 4.73
CA ALA A 124 32.66 20.24 4.83
C ALA A 124 33.24 20.66 6.19
N TYR A 125 32.77 20.05 7.27
CA TYR A 125 33.32 20.29 8.62
C TYR A 125 34.81 19.95 8.71
N ASN A 126 35.20 18.78 8.19
CA ASN A 126 36.60 18.35 8.21
C ASN A 126 37.49 19.25 7.38
N GLN A 127 37.02 19.72 6.20
CA GLN A 127 37.75 20.68 5.38
C GLN A 127 37.94 22.02 6.09
N LEU A 128 36.90 22.54 6.72
CA LEU A 128 36.98 23.78 7.50
C LEU A 128 37.92 23.63 8.70
N ARG A 129 37.84 22.51 9.42
CA ARG A 129 38.73 22.21 10.53
C ARG A 129 40.19 22.17 10.11
N GLN A 130 40.50 21.47 9.01
CA GLN A 130 41.85 21.38 8.48
C GLN A 130 42.33 22.76 8.00
N GLY A 131 41.48 23.56 7.36
CA GLY A 131 41.79 24.93 6.97
C GLY A 131 42.15 25.82 8.16
N LYS A 132 41.37 25.75 9.24
CA LYS A 132 41.67 26.48 10.48
C LYS A 132 43.00 26.07 11.09
N ILE A 133 43.25 24.77 11.24
CA ILE A 133 44.52 24.26 11.77
C ILE A 133 45.71 24.74 10.93
N THR A 134 45.60 24.69 9.60
CA THR A 134 46.65 25.17 8.68
C THR A 134 46.89 26.65 8.84
N GLN A 135 45.81 27.46 8.95
CA GLN A 135 45.91 28.89 9.20
C GLN A 135 46.61 29.20 10.53
N GLU A 136 46.22 28.53 11.62
CA GLU A 136 46.83 28.72 12.93
C GLU A 136 48.33 28.38 12.91
N ILE A 137 48.74 27.29 12.25
CA ILE A 137 50.15 26.90 12.06
C ILE A 137 50.89 28.00 11.24
N ALA A 138 50.29 28.50 10.17
CA ALA A 138 50.89 29.55 9.36
C ALA A 138 51.08 30.84 10.14
N GLU A 139 50.08 31.24 10.95
CA GLU A 139 50.14 32.41 11.81
C GLU A 139 51.24 32.29 12.87
N LEU A 140 51.34 31.14 13.54
CA LEU A 140 52.41 30.84 14.49
C LEU A 140 53.79 30.86 13.86
N SER A 141 53.96 30.26 12.66
CA SER A 141 55.19 30.25 11.92
C SER A 141 55.65 31.66 11.48
N ALA A 142 54.70 32.48 11.01
CA ALA A 142 54.93 33.86 10.63
C ALA A 142 55.34 34.71 11.88
N GLY A 143 54.65 34.51 13.00
CA GLY A 143 54.98 35.14 14.28
C GLY A 143 56.40 34.80 14.79
N MET A 144 56.79 33.51 14.71
CA MET A 144 58.16 33.12 15.08
C MET A 144 59.21 33.73 14.16
N ALA A 145 58.96 33.78 12.84
CA ALA A 145 59.89 34.40 11.87
C ALA A 145 60.06 35.91 12.10
N ALA A 146 59.02 36.60 12.61
CA ALA A 146 59.07 38.04 12.94
C ALA A 146 59.84 38.32 14.24
N VAL A 147 59.90 37.37 15.21
CA VAL A 147 60.62 37.55 16.46
C VAL A 147 62.13 37.17 16.34
N GLN A 148 62.51 36.39 15.33
CA GLN A 148 63.91 36.01 15.08
C GLN A 148 64.73 37.07 14.29
N LYS A 149 64.13 38.20 13.99
CA LYS A 149 64.80 39.37 13.40
C LYS A 149 65.00 40.43 14.48
#